data_8565a54e1d5614b743f9c8728c8ca6d9
#
_entry.id   8565a54e1d5614b743f9c8728c8ca6d9
#
_cell.length_a   1.000
_cell.length_b   1.000
_cell.length_c   1.000
_cell.angle_alpha   90.00
_cell.angle_beta   90.00
_cell.angle_gamma   90.00
#
_symmetry.space_group_name_H-M   'P 1'
#
loop_
_entity.id
_entity.type
_entity.pdbx_description
1 polymer ?
#
loop_
_entity_poly.entity_id
_entity_poly.type
_entity_poly.pdbx_seq_one_letter_code
_entity_poly.pdbx_strand_id
1 'polypeptide(L)'
;ENRKVFLNRTLMKVLFLFFWQAKNKYTMSARILIVEDHADLRHLIRMMLEFDGYEIYEASDASEGLEMVHRVRPHLLVLDIMLPGGMNGLDLCRLLKTNPALGLPAVVLVTARGKPRDIEAGLAAGADAYLVKPFNSMKLLEIVKRLCEKSAH
;
A
#
# COMPACT_ATOMS: atom_id res chain seq x y z
N GLU A 1 -7.86 24.19 47.91
CA GLU A 1 -8.11 22.75 47.97
C GLU A 1 -7.94 22.13 46.57
N ASN A 2 -6.69 21.69 46.30
CA ASN A 2 -6.29 21.10 45.00
C ASN A 2 -6.86 19.68 44.88
N ARG A 3 -7.97 19.49 44.19
CA ARG A 3 -8.35 18.18 43.70
C ARG A 3 -7.54 17.90 42.44
N LYS A 4 -6.39 17.23 42.62
CA LYS A 4 -5.68 16.58 41.49
C LYS A 4 -6.62 15.51 40.95
N VAL A 5 -7.20 15.76 39.79
CA VAL A 5 -7.91 14.74 39.02
C VAL A 5 -6.86 13.75 38.55
N PHE A 6 -6.74 12.63 39.27
CA PHE A 6 -6.00 11.48 38.78
C PHE A 6 -6.76 10.92 37.56
N LEU A 7 -6.41 11.39 36.37
CA LEU A 7 -6.87 10.73 35.16
C LEU A 7 -6.26 9.31 35.15
N ASN A 8 -7.11 8.34 35.39
CA ASN A 8 -6.75 6.94 35.41
C ASN A 8 -6.17 6.56 34.05
N ARG A 9 -4.98 5.93 34.04
CA ARG A 9 -4.31 5.46 32.82
C ARG A 9 -5.24 4.62 31.92
N THR A 10 -6.19 3.91 32.52
CA THR A 10 -7.20 3.11 31.82
C THR A 10 -8.21 4.02 31.11
N LEU A 11 -8.64 5.10 31.72
CA LEU A 11 -9.55 6.07 31.10
C LEU A 11 -8.89 6.78 29.92
N MET A 12 -7.60 7.13 30.05
CA MET A 12 -6.81 7.71 28.95
C MET A 12 -6.66 6.75 27.77
N LYS A 13 -6.44 5.45 28.02
CA LYS A 13 -6.41 4.44 26.97
C LYS A 13 -7.76 4.28 26.27
N VAL A 14 -8.83 4.26 27.02
CA VAL A 14 -10.21 4.15 26.49
C VAL A 14 -10.56 5.39 25.67
N LEU A 15 -10.24 6.58 26.15
CA LEU A 15 -10.43 7.84 25.42
C LEU A 15 -9.58 7.88 24.15
N PHE A 16 -8.32 7.45 24.24
CA PHE A 16 -7.43 7.37 23.07
C PHE A 16 -7.98 6.41 22.03
N LEU A 17 -8.42 5.20 22.42
CA LEU A 17 -9.06 4.23 21.54
C LEU A 17 -10.36 4.77 20.95
N PHE A 18 -11.17 5.47 21.76
CA PHE A 18 -12.43 6.07 21.31
C PHE A 18 -12.19 7.19 20.29
N PHE A 19 -11.24 8.10 20.54
CA PHE A 19 -10.84 9.15 19.61
C PHE A 19 -10.17 8.59 18.35
N TRP A 20 -9.34 7.54 18.52
CA TRP A 20 -8.70 6.85 17.39
C TRP A 20 -9.74 6.17 16.50
N GLN A 21 -10.72 5.50 17.11
CA GLN A 21 -11.80 4.82 16.40
C GLN A 21 -12.81 5.82 15.78
N ALA A 22 -13.06 6.94 16.42
CA ALA A 22 -13.90 8.01 15.88
C ALA A 22 -13.23 8.70 14.68
N LYS A 23 -11.92 8.91 14.73
CA LYS A 23 -11.14 9.47 13.60
C LYS A 23 -11.11 8.52 12.40
N ASN A 24 -11.06 7.19 12.64
CA ASN A 24 -11.11 6.19 11.58
C ASN A 24 -12.52 5.93 10.99
N LYS A 25 -13.58 6.33 11.69
CA LYS A 25 -14.96 6.06 11.25
C LYS A 25 -15.42 6.99 10.11
N TYR A 26 -14.71 8.08 9.86
CA TYR A 26 -15.07 9.08 8.85
C TYR A 26 -14.09 9.18 7.68
N THR A 27 -12.95 8.50 7.72
CA THR A 27 -12.07 8.35 6.57
C THR A 27 -12.34 6.99 5.94
N MET A 28 -12.85 6.97 4.71
CA MET A 28 -12.90 5.71 3.94
C MET A 28 -11.49 5.12 3.92
N SER A 29 -11.36 3.90 4.45
CA SER A 29 -10.08 3.19 4.45
C SER A 29 -9.57 3.07 3.02
N ALA A 30 -8.34 3.50 2.76
CA ALA A 30 -7.77 3.36 1.43
C ALA A 30 -7.61 1.88 1.08
N ARG A 31 -8.04 1.51 -0.13
CA ARG A 31 -7.89 0.15 -0.66
C ARG A 31 -6.52 0.00 -1.29
N ILE A 32 -5.79 -1.00 -0.82
CA ILE A 32 -4.44 -1.31 -1.34
C ILE A 32 -4.46 -2.73 -1.91
N LEU A 33 -3.93 -2.88 -3.11
CA LEU A 33 -3.72 -4.17 -3.75
C LEU A 33 -2.24 -4.53 -3.69
N ILE A 34 -1.92 -5.70 -3.14
CA ILE A 34 -0.57 -6.28 -3.12
C ILE A 34 -0.48 -7.31 -4.23
N VAL A 35 0.48 -7.15 -5.14
CA VAL A 35 0.76 -8.11 -6.22
C VAL A 35 2.17 -8.65 -6.02
N GLU A 36 2.27 -9.86 -5.48
CA GLU A 36 3.51 -10.53 -5.07
C GLU A 36 3.30 -12.04 -5.14
N ASP A 37 4.16 -12.76 -5.82
CA ASP A 37 4.05 -14.22 -5.97
C ASP A 37 4.50 -15.00 -4.72
N HIS A 38 5.43 -14.48 -3.92
CA HIS A 38 5.85 -15.09 -2.67
C HIS A 38 4.80 -14.92 -1.57
N ALA A 39 4.10 -15.99 -1.23
CA ALA A 39 3.00 -15.97 -0.28
C ALA A 39 3.38 -15.40 1.10
N ASP A 40 4.56 -15.78 1.63
CA ASP A 40 5.01 -15.33 2.95
C ASP A 40 5.28 -13.82 2.98
N LEU A 41 5.92 -13.29 1.93
CA LEU A 41 6.17 -11.85 1.82
C LEU A 41 4.87 -11.07 1.61
N ARG A 42 3.98 -11.57 0.75
CA ARG A 42 2.66 -10.99 0.54
C ARG A 42 1.85 -10.91 1.83
N HIS A 43 1.86 -12.00 2.61
CA HIS A 43 1.20 -12.04 3.91
C HIS A 43 1.82 -11.07 4.92
N LEU A 44 3.15 -10.96 4.97
CA LEU A 44 3.84 -10.01 5.84
C LEU A 44 3.45 -8.55 5.51
N ILE A 45 3.48 -8.18 4.24
CA ILE A 45 3.09 -6.85 3.78
C ILE A 45 1.61 -6.58 4.13
N ARG A 46 0.74 -7.57 3.91
CA ARG A 46 -0.67 -7.49 4.29
C ARG A 46 -0.85 -7.16 5.76
N MET A 47 -0.24 -7.96 6.65
CA MET A 47 -0.35 -7.76 8.10
C MET A 47 0.07 -6.35 8.53
N MET A 48 1.17 -5.85 7.98
CA MET A 48 1.68 -4.51 8.29
C MET A 48 0.68 -3.42 7.90
N LEU A 49 0.14 -3.51 6.68
CA LEU A 49 -0.78 -2.50 6.16
C LEU A 49 -2.17 -2.59 6.81
N GLU A 50 -2.66 -3.79 7.10
CA GLU A 50 -3.91 -3.97 7.86
C GLU A 50 -3.82 -3.39 9.27
N PHE A 51 -2.67 -3.55 9.94
CA PHE A 51 -2.43 -2.96 11.25
C PHE A 51 -2.52 -1.42 11.21
N ASP A 52 -2.09 -0.82 10.11
CA ASP A 52 -2.16 0.64 9.88
C ASP A 52 -3.56 1.11 9.41
N GLY A 53 -4.51 0.19 9.28
CA GLY A 53 -5.93 0.48 9.03
C GLY A 53 -6.33 0.52 7.55
N TYR A 54 -5.50 0.04 6.64
CA TYR A 54 -5.84 -0.07 5.22
C TYR A 54 -6.68 -1.30 4.92
N GLU A 55 -7.52 -1.22 3.90
CA GLU A 55 -8.27 -2.35 3.34
C GLU A 55 -7.41 -3.03 2.28
N ILE A 56 -7.03 -4.30 2.52
CA ILE A 56 -6.02 -5.00 1.73
C ILE A 56 -6.62 -6.08 0.85
N TYR A 57 -6.19 -6.07 -0.40
CA TYR A 57 -6.44 -7.08 -1.41
C TYR A 57 -5.13 -7.67 -1.90
N GLU A 58 -5.17 -8.90 -2.40
CA GLU A 58 -3.99 -9.65 -2.79
C GLU A 58 -4.15 -10.27 -4.18
N ALA A 59 -3.04 -10.37 -4.89
CA ALA A 59 -2.90 -11.11 -6.14
C ALA A 59 -1.51 -11.75 -6.20
N SER A 60 -1.39 -12.90 -6.84
CA SER A 60 -0.16 -13.68 -6.94
C SER A 60 0.59 -13.47 -8.26
N ASP A 61 -0.06 -12.88 -9.26
CA ASP A 61 0.51 -12.53 -10.56
C ASP A 61 -0.13 -11.27 -11.14
N ALA A 62 0.42 -10.79 -12.25
CA ALA A 62 -0.04 -9.55 -12.86
C ALA A 62 -1.42 -9.65 -13.51
N SER A 63 -1.82 -10.82 -14.01
CA SER A 63 -3.15 -11.03 -14.60
C SER A 63 -4.23 -10.99 -13.54
N GLU A 64 -4.05 -11.70 -12.43
CA GLU A 64 -4.92 -11.62 -11.26
C GLU A 64 -4.96 -10.19 -10.69
N GLY A 65 -3.79 -9.53 -10.64
CA GLY A 65 -3.66 -8.14 -10.24
C GLY A 65 -4.53 -7.20 -11.08
N LEU A 66 -4.51 -7.35 -12.38
CA LEU A 66 -5.32 -6.55 -13.29
C LEU A 66 -6.83 -6.81 -13.11
N GLU A 67 -7.24 -8.06 -12.93
CA GLU A 67 -8.63 -8.41 -12.61
C GLU A 67 -9.08 -7.75 -11.30
N MET A 68 -8.23 -7.80 -10.28
CA MET A 68 -8.50 -7.16 -9.00
C MET A 68 -8.60 -5.63 -9.12
N VAL A 69 -7.78 -4.99 -9.96
CA VAL A 69 -7.91 -3.54 -10.24
C VAL A 69 -9.28 -3.20 -10.78
N HIS A 70 -9.80 -3.99 -11.71
CA HIS A 70 -11.16 -3.79 -12.26
C HIS A 70 -12.26 -3.95 -11.20
N ARG A 71 -12.13 -4.95 -10.33
CA ARG A 71 -13.15 -5.29 -9.33
C ARG A 71 -13.14 -4.34 -8.13
N VAL A 72 -11.97 -4.01 -7.63
CA VAL A 72 -11.77 -3.35 -6.34
C VAL A 72 -11.52 -1.85 -6.48
N ARG A 73 -10.97 -1.42 -7.62
CA ARG A 73 -10.54 -0.02 -7.82
C ARG A 73 -9.62 0.45 -6.69
N PRO A 74 -8.44 -0.16 -6.52
CA PRO A 74 -7.54 0.22 -5.45
C PRO A 74 -7.02 1.65 -5.62
N HIS A 75 -6.71 2.30 -4.51
CA HIS A 75 -6.07 3.61 -4.50
C HIS A 75 -4.56 3.51 -4.70
N LEU A 76 -3.98 2.37 -4.30
CA LEU A 76 -2.55 2.11 -4.39
C LEU A 76 -2.28 0.63 -4.65
N LEU A 77 -1.24 0.35 -5.44
CA LEU A 77 -0.66 -0.98 -5.58
C LEU A 77 0.74 -1.04 -4.94
N VAL A 78 0.99 -2.12 -4.21
CA VAL A 78 2.34 -2.60 -3.88
C VAL A 78 2.64 -3.73 -4.84
N LEU A 79 3.59 -3.55 -5.74
CA LEU A 79 3.74 -4.37 -6.95
C LEU A 79 5.18 -4.85 -7.12
N ASP A 80 5.39 -6.18 -7.18
CA ASP A 80 6.68 -6.73 -7.60
C ASP A 80 6.83 -6.66 -9.13
N ILE A 81 8.04 -6.39 -9.59
CA ILE A 81 8.40 -6.44 -11.02
C ILE A 81 8.50 -7.89 -11.49
N MET A 82 9.08 -8.77 -10.66
CA MET A 82 9.40 -10.15 -11.02
C MET A 82 8.23 -11.08 -10.71
N LEU A 83 7.18 -11.00 -11.52
CA LEU A 83 6.00 -11.85 -11.40
C LEU A 83 6.03 -12.98 -12.43
N PRO A 84 5.44 -14.16 -12.12
CA PRO A 84 5.28 -15.24 -13.06
C PRO A 84 4.23 -14.91 -14.14
N GLY A 85 4.29 -15.63 -15.26
CA GLY A 85 3.31 -15.49 -16.34
C GLY A 85 3.77 -14.59 -17.49
N GLY A 86 2.84 -14.25 -18.36
CA GLY A 86 3.13 -13.52 -19.60
C GLY A 86 3.26 -12.00 -19.44
N MET A 87 2.85 -11.46 -18.28
CA MET A 87 2.93 -10.03 -17.93
C MET A 87 3.79 -9.88 -16.68
N ASN A 88 4.77 -9.01 -16.70
CA ASN A 88 5.56 -8.66 -15.53
C ASN A 88 5.01 -7.39 -14.83
N GLY A 89 5.58 -7.05 -13.66
CA GLY A 89 5.11 -5.89 -12.91
C GLY A 89 5.34 -4.55 -13.58
N LEU A 90 6.38 -4.39 -14.41
CA LEU A 90 6.59 -3.16 -15.18
C LEU A 90 5.51 -2.97 -16.25
N ASP A 91 5.12 -4.06 -16.92
CA ASP A 91 4.05 -4.02 -17.92
C ASP A 91 2.73 -3.64 -17.28
N LEU A 92 2.40 -4.24 -16.12
CA LEU A 92 1.21 -3.87 -15.35
C LEU A 92 1.27 -2.40 -14.90
N CYS A 93 2.41 -1.93 -14.39
CA CYS A 93 2.60 -0.54 -13.99
C CYS A 93 2.33 0.43 -15.15
N ARG A 94 2.92 0.19 -16.34
CA ARG A 94 2.68 1.00 -17.54
C ARG A 94 1.20 1.02 -17.92
N LEU A 95 0.57 -0.14 -17.92
CA LEU A 95 -0.86 -0.25 -18.25
C LEU A 95 -1.72 0.56 -17.28
N LEU A 96 -1.47 0.49 -15.99
CA LEU A 96 -2.19 1.25 -14.97
C LEU A 96 -2.00 2.76 -15.10
N LYS A 97 -0.82 3.20 -15.51
CA LYS A 97 -0.47 4.63 -15.61
C LYS A 97 -0.86 5.26 -16.94
N THR A 98 -1.11 4.46 -17.95
CA THR A 98 -1.49 4.94 -19.30
C THR A 98 -2.96 4.76 -19.64
N ASN A 99 -3.71 4.01 -18.83
CA ASN A 99 -5.14 3.77 -19.03
C ASN A 99 -6.00 4.39 -17.92
N PRO A 100 -6.57 5.60 -18.14
CA PRO A 100 -7.42 6.26 -17.15
C PRO A 100 -8.65 5.46 -16.72
N ALA A 101 -9.14 4.54 -17.57
CA ALA A 101 -10.25 3.66 -17.24
C ALA A 101 -9.95 2.73 -16.06
N LEU A 102 -8.67 2.52 -15.71
CA LEU A 102 -8.23 1.72 -14.56
C LEU A 102 -8.12 2.54 -13.26
N GLY A 103 -8.44 3.84 -13.30
CA GLY A 103 -8.50 4.71 -12.12
C GLY A 103 -7.18 5.36 -11.73
N LEU A 104 -6.09 5.12 -12.47
CA LEU A 104 -4.74 5.68 -12.25
C LEU A 104 -4.27 5.53 -10.78
N PRO A 105 -4.26 4.33 -10.19
CA PRO A 105 -3.84 4.15 -8.81
C PRO A 105 -2.36 4.54 -8.64
N ALA A 106 -1.97 4.91 -7.41
CA ALA A 106 -0.57 5.03 -7.07
C ALA A 106 0.11 3.65 -7.14
N VAL A 107 1.37 3.60 -7.58
CA VAL A 107 2.13 2.35 -7.70
C VAL A 107 3.45 2.48 -6.97
N VAL A 108 3.66 1.59 -6.01
CA VAL A 108 4.95 1.36 -5.31
C VAL A 108 5.53 0.06 -5.84
N LEU A 109 6.63 0.14 -6.57
CA LEU A 109 7.37 -1.05 -6.98
C LEU A 109 8.24 -1.56 -5.82
N VAL A 110 8.12 -2.85 -5.51
CA VAL A 110 8.91 -3.53 -4.46
C VAL A 110 9.54 -4.77 -5.06
N THR A 111 10.85 -4.76 -5.33
CA THR A 111 11.49 -5.78 -6.13
C THR A 111 12.95 -6.01 -5.73
N ALA A 112 13.50 -7.19 -6.02
CA ALA A 112 14.92 -7.50 -5.85
C ALA A 112 15.83 -6.77 -6.87
N ARG A 113 15.26 -6.18 -7.94
CA ARG A 113 16.01 -5.43 -8.94
C ARG A 113 16.43 -4.06 -8.40
N GLY A 114 17.70 -3.90 -8.07
CA GLY A 114 18.24 -2.69 -7.44
C GLY A 114 19.29 -1.94 -8.27
N LYS A 115 19.54 -2.33 -9.52
CA LYS A 115 20.48 -1.60 -10.38
C LYS A 115 19.90 -0.25 -10.79
N PRO A 116 20.72 0.80 -10.96
CA PRO A 116 20.23 2.12 -11.36
C PRO A 116 19.31 2.11 -12.58
N ARG A 117 19.63 1.31 -13.59
CA ARG A 117 18.81 1.13 -14.81
C ARG A 117 17.43 0.52 -14.52
N ASP A 118 17.32 -0.37 -13.51
CA ASP A 118 16.04 -1.00 -13.16
C ASP A 118 15.14 0.02 -12.45
N ILE A 119 15.72 0.83 -11.57
CA ILE A 119 15.03 1.92 -10.87
C ILE A 119 14.55 2.96 -11.87
N GLU A 120 15.41 3.36 -12.81
CA GLU A 120 15.08 4.31 -13.86
C GLU A 120 13.94 3.78 -14.75
N ALA A 121 13.99 2.51 -15.13
CA ALA A 121 12.92 1.85 -15.90
C ALA A 121 11.59 1.81 -15.14
N GLY A 122 11.61 1.56 -13.83
CA GLY A 122 10.43 1.58 -12.97
C GLY A 122 9.80 2.96 -12.89
N LEU A 123 10.60 4.00 -12.68
CA LEU A 123 10.12 5.38 -12.63
C LEU A 123 9.62 5.84 -14.02
N ALA A 124 10.30 5.46 -15.10
CA ALA A 124 9.86 5.73 -16.47
C ALA A 124 8.54 5.01 -16.83
N ALA A 125 8.26 3.87 -16.19
CA ALA A 125 6.97 3.19 -16.30
C ALA A 125 5.82 3.93 -15.57
N GLY A 126 6.13 4.98 -14.84
CA GLY A 126 5.18 5.81 -14.11
C GLY A 126 4.99 5.44 -12.64
N ALA A 127 5.85 4.58 -12.08
CA ALA A 127 5.79 4.26 -10.65
C ALA A 127 5.98 5.52 -9.79
N ASP A 128 5.22 5.61 -8.70
CA ASP A 128 5.28 6.74 -7.76
C ASP A 128 6.38 6.56 -6.71
N ALA A 129 6.82 5.32 -6.49
CA ALA A 129 7.95 4.99 -5.63
C ALA A 129 8.57 3.64 -6.02
N TYR A 130 9.81 3.43 -5.59
CA TYR A 130 10.57 2.22 -5.86
C TYR A 130 11.31 1.79 -4.58
N LEU A 131 11.12 0.54 -4.15
CA LEU A 131 11.81 -0.07 -3.03
C LEU A 131 12.54 -1.34 -3.46
N VAL A 132 13.80 -1.47 -3.06
CA VAL A 132 14.62 -2.65 -3.33
C VAL A 132 14.54 -3.62 -2.15
N LYS A 133 14.26 -4.89 -2.44
CA LYS A 133 14.29 -5.98 -1.45
C LYS A 133 15.74 -6.34 -1.08
N PRO A 134 16.04 -6.61 0.19
CA PRO A 134 15.17 -6.47 1.36
C PRO A 134 14.95 -4.99 1.71
N PHE A 135 13.73 -4.62 2.09
CA PHE A 135 13.37 -3.24 2.41
C PHE A 135 13.04 -3.07 3.90
N ASN A 136 13.13 -1.84 4.37
CA ASN A 136 12.70 -1.48 5.71
C ASN A 136 11.17 -1.31 5.74
N SER A 137 10.51 -2.04 6.64
CA SER A 137 9.05 -2.02 6.81
C SER A 137 8.50 -0.61 7.06
N MET A 138 9.18 0.17 7.90
CA MET A 138 8.78 1.55 8.21
C MET A 138 8.85 2.45 6.97
N LYS A 139 9.80 2.19 6.07
CA LYS A 139 9.93 2.93 4.81
C LYS A 139 8.76 2.66 3.88
N LEU A 140 8.32 1.41 3.78
CA LEU A 140 7.13 1.06 3.00
C LEU A 140 5.88 1.75 3.58
N LEU A 141 5.67 1.69 4.89
CA LEU A 141 4.52 2.34 5.54
C LEU A 141 4.51 3.86 5.32
N GLU A 142 5.66 4.51 5.43
CA GLU A 142 5.83 5.95 5.18
C GLU A 142 5.43 6.33 3.75
N ILE A 143 5.90 5.55 2.76
CA ILE A 143 5.59 5.78 1.34
C ILE A 143 4.10 5.58 1.07
N VAL A 144 3.54 4.49 1.56
CA VAL A 144 2.10 4.17 1.38
C VAL A 144 1.24 5.29 1.97
N LYS A 145 1.52 5.70 3.20
CA LYS A 145 0.80 6.79 3.87
C LYS A 145 0.84 8.08 3.05
N ARG A 146 2.02 8.50 2.63
CA ARG A 146 2.21 9.71 1.83
C ARG A 146 1.43 9.66 0.50
N LEU A 147 1.43 8.52 -0.18
CA LEU A 147 0.75 8.37 -1.47
C LEU A 147 -0.77 8.28 -1.31
N CYS A 148 -1.28 7.60 -0.28
CA CYS A 148 -2.70 7.55 0.01
C CYS A 148 -3.27 8.92 0.43
N GLU A 149 -2.52 9.73 1.18
CA GLU A 149 -2.92 11.09 1.56
C GLU A 149 -3.03 12.01 0.33
N LYS A 150 -2.14 11.88 -0.66
CA LYS A 150 -2.20 12.64 -1.92
C LYS A 150 -3.41 12.30 -2.78
N SER A 151 -3.86 11.05 -2.76
CA SER A 151 -5.01 10.58 -3.55
C SER A 151 -6.35 10.99 -2.95
N ALA A 152 -6.40 11.49 -1.71
CA ALA A 152 -7.60 11.93 -1.01
C ALA A 152 -7.96 13.41 -1.27
N HIS A 153 -7.14 14.13 -2.05
CA HIS A 153 -7.34 15.54 -2.47
C HIS A 153 -7.46 15.62 -3.98
#